data_c7002ce7eabb83726de12afcc74490f8
#
_entry.id   c7002ce7eabb83726de12afcc74490f8
#
_cell.length_a   1.000
_cell.length_b   1.000
_cell.length_c   1.000
_cell.angle_alpha   90.00
_cell.angle_beta   90.00
_cell.angle_gamma   90.00
#
_symmetry.space_group_name_H-M   'P 1'
#
loop_
_entity.id
_entity.type
_entity.pdbx_description
1 polymer ?
#
loop_
_entity_poly.entity_id
_entity_poly.type
_entity_poly.pdbx_seq_one_letter_code
_entity_poly.pdbx_strand_id
1 'polypeptide(L)'
;MSRVPHLLLLLPALALATACAQGEPAASGGDTSTAADTAAPNSAPPGQAGLDPCTLLSSAERSTVGLTSVGEPKAIGSARTCDWTEAGTFGLAISVDESKGLADLRTEKRSARQIEVGGREGLKVADAKADDGTCAVLLGAGESASVQIDVSNTTFTGTEAACARADEVAGLVEPKLP
;
A
#
# COMPACT_ATOMS: atom_id res chain seq x y z
N MET A 1 -24.64 -0.05 41.74
CA MET A 1 -25.51 1.13 41.72
C MET A 1 -24.65 2.36 41.90
N SER A 2 -24.24 3.03 40.81
CA SER A 2 -23.60 4.33 40.87
C SER A 2 -23.95 5.08 39.58
N ARG A 3 -24.75 6.10 39.77
CA ARG A 3 -25.24 7.02 38.74
C ARG A 3 -24.20 8.11 38.54
N VAL A 4 -23.80 8.37 37.31
CA VAL A 4 -22.97 9.53 36.92
C VAL A 4 -23.84 10.49 36.12
N PRO A 5 -23.85 11.80 36.48
CA PRO A 5 -24.78 12.76 35.89
C PRO A 5 -24.25 13.32 34.55
N HIS A 6 -25.23 13.61 33.70
CA HIS A 6 -25.08 14.33 32.43
C HIS A 6 -24.64 15.77 32.65
N LEU A 7 -23.59 16.18 32.01
CA LEU A 7 -23.22 17.59 31.89
C LEU A 7 -23.46 18.03 30.43
N LEU A 8 -24.59 18.76 30.26
CA LEU A 8 -24.86 19.55 29.04
C LEU A 8 -23.89 20.75 29.01
N LEU A 9 -23.16 20.93 27.94
CA LEU A 9 -22.49 22.17 27.64
C LEU A 9 -22.93 22.67 26.25
N LEU A 10 -23.58 23.84 26.33
CA LEU A 10 -24.13 24.62 25.23
C LEU A 10 -23.04 25.23 24.34
N LEU A 11 -23.33 25.31 23.05
CA LEU A 11 -22.59 26.07 22.02
C LEU A 11 -22.68 27.59 22.25
N PRO A 12 -21.76 28.34 21.61
CA PRO A 12 -22.26 29.40 20.72
C PRO A 12 -21.74 29.30 19.29
N ALA A 13 -22.64 29.60 18.37
CA ALA A 13 -22.42 29.87 16.97
C ALA A 13 -21.71 31.21 16.77
N LEU A 14 -20.69 31.27 15.91
CA LEU A 14 -20.18 32.52 15.35
C LEU A 14 -20.19 32.44 13.84
N ALA A 15 -21.13 33.22 13.27
CA ALA A 15 -21.24 33.53 11.85
C ALA A 15 -20.31 34.73 11.55
N LEU A 16 -19.47 34.60 10.53
CA LEU A 16 -18.82 35.76 9.88
C LEU A 16 -18.93 35.61 8.37
N ALA A 17 -19.76 36.44 7.83
CA ALA A 17 -19.88 36.74 6.40
C ALA A 17 -18.99 37.93 6.08
N THR A 18 -18.25 37.90 4.97
CA THR A 18 -17.75 39.04 4.17
C THR A 18 -17.21 38.48 2.86
N ALA A 19 -17.68 38.83 1.76
CA ALA A 19 -17.90 40.00 0.96
C ALA A 19 -17.11 39.89 -0.33
N CYS A 20 -17.83 39.96 -1.43
CA CYS A 20 -17.41 40.01 -2.82
C CYS A 20 -16.49 41.21 -3.11
N ALA A 21 -15.50 41.00 -3.99
CA ALA A 21 -14.94 42.06 -4.80
C ALA A 21 -14.88 41.60 -6.26
N GLN A 22 -15.72 42.18 -7.07
CA GLN A 22 -15.72 42.14 -8.53
C GLN A 22 -14.64 43.09 -9.06
N GLY A 23 -13.94 42.65 -10.08
CA GLY A 23 -13.04 43.49 -10.84
C GLY A 23 -12.80 42.87 -12.21
N GLU A 24 -13.55 43.30 -13.22
CA GLU A 24 -13.34 43.17 -14.66
C GLU A 24 -13.18 44.58 -15.23
N PRO A 25 -12.74 44.83 -16.49
CA PRO A 25 -12.02 44.01 -17.48
C PRO A 25 -10.86 44.78 -18.15
N ALA A 26 -10.00 44.10 -18.91
CA ALA A 26 -9.46 44.64 -20.15
C ALA A 26 -8.94 43.51 -21.07
N ALA A 27 -9.46 43.53 -22.28
CA ALA A 27 -9.13 42.65 -23.38
C ALA A 27 -7.75 42.98 -24.01
N SER A 28 -7.04 41.97 -24.49
CA SER A 28 -6.45 41.93 -25.82
C SER A 28 -5.77 40.57 -26.10
N GLY A 29 -6.26 39.89 -27.06
CA GLY A 29 -5.68 39.27 -28.24
C GLY A 29 -4.43 38.43 -28.16
N GLY A 30 -4.50 37.20 -28.71
CA GLY A 30 -3.32 36.50 -29.16
C GLY A 30 -3.41 34.99 -29.04
N ASP A 31 -3.91 34.37 -30.12
CA ASP A 31 -3.54 33.05 -30.68
C ASP A 31 -3.25 31.83 -29.79
N THR A 32 -4.12 30.87 -29.92
CA THR A 32 -3.92 29.47 -30.30
C THR A 32 -2.68 28.74 -29.73
N SER A 33 -2.92 27.89 -28.74
CA SER A 33 -2.41 26.54 -28.78
C SER A 33 -3.20 25.70 -27.78
N THR A 34 -4.08 24.87 -28.32
CA THR A 34 -4.70 23.75 -27.65
C THR A 34 -3.61 22.71 -27.39
N ALA A 35 -2.99 22.75 -26.22
CA ALA A 35 -2.25 21.64 -25.69
C ALA A 35 -3.18 20.94 -24.71
N ALA A 36 -3.77 19.83 -25.13
CA ALA A 36 -4.35 18.86 -24.26
C ALA A 36 -3.23 18.38 -23.34
N ASP A 37 -3.26 18.82 -22.10
CA ASP A 37 -2.41 18.28 -21.03
C ASP A 37 -2.95 16.88 -20.70
N THR A 38 -2.50 15.92 -21.52
CA THR A 38 -2.60 14.52 -21.18
C THR A 38 -1.61 14.34 -20.04
N ALA A 39 -2.11 14.29 -18.81
CA ALA A 39 -1.33 13.89 -17.66
C ALA A 39 -0.69 12.53 -17.98
N ALA A 40 0.57 12.57 -18.35
CA ALA A 40 1.38 11.37 -18.52
C ALA A 40 1.44 10.66 -17.16
N PRO A 41 1.30 9.32 -17.12
CA PRO A 41 1.55 8.58 -15.90
C PRO A 41 2.95 8.94 -15.43
N ASN A 42 3.08 9.23 -14.14
CA ASN A 42 4.28 9.65 -13.46
C ASN A 42 5.40 8.61 -13.69
N SER A 43 6.10 8.73 -14.83
CA SER A 43 7.26 7.91 -15.14
C SER A 43 8.37 8.34 -14.20
N ALA A 44 8.84 7.44 -13.37
CA ALA A 44 10.05 7.64 -12.58
C ALA A 44 11.19 8.14 -13.48
N PRO A 45 12.10 9.00 -12.98
CA PRO A 45 13.21 9.53 -13.77
C PRO A 45 14.02 8.37 -14.38
N PRO A 46 14.46 8.47 -15.65
CA PRO A 46 15.30 7.46 -16.27
C PRO A 46 16.65 7.43 -15.57
N GLY A 47 16.89 6.39 -14.76
CA GLY A 47 18.16 6.21 -14.04
C GLY A 47 18.08 5.30 -12.81
N GLN A 48 16.91 4.99 -12.31
CA GLN A 48 16.71 3.99 -11.27
C GLN A 48 15.86 2.86 -11.82
N ALA A 49 16.51 1.88 -12.45
CA ALA A 49 15.89 0.59 -12.81
C ALA A 49 15.68 -0.26 -11.56
N GLY A 50 15.01 0.30 -10.54
CA GLY A 50 14.59 -0.42 -9.36
C GLY A 50 13.31 -1.22 -9.63
N LEU A 51 13.08 -2.26 -8.84
CA LEU A 51 11.84 -3.05 -8.90
C LEU A 51 10.62 -2.13 -8.70
N ASP A 52 9.72 -2.08 -9.68
CA ASP A 52 8.45 -1.35 -9.52
C ASP A 52 7.40 -2.28 -8.88
N PRO A 53 6.93 -1.99 -7.66
CA PRO A 53 5.99 -2.85 -6.95
C PRO A 53 4.67 -3.06 -7.71
N CYS A 54 4.22 -2.11 -8.53
CA CYS A 54 2.99 -2.24 -9.30
C CYS A 54 3.12 -3.16 -10.52
N THR A 55 4.35 -3.48 -10.92
CA THR A 55 4.63 -4.40 -12.05
C THR A 55 5.04 -5.80 -11.62
N LEU A 56 5.25 -6.03 -10.31
CA LEU A 56 5.63 -7.34 -9.78
C LEU A 56 4.54 -8.40 -9.97
N LEU A 57 3.29 -8.01 -10.16
CA LEU A 57 2.21 -8.90 -10.59
C LEU A 57 1.71 -8.48 -11.97
N SER A 58 1.80 -9.35 -12.94
CA SER A 58 1.12 -9.17 -14.23
C SER A 58 -0.40 -9.18 -14.06
N SER A 59 -1.15 -8.72 -15.05
CA SER A 59 -2.61 -8.73 -15.00
C SER A 59 -3.20 -10.14 -14.84
N ALA A 60 -2.57 -11.15 -15.45
CA ALA A 60 -2.99 -12.54 -15.30
C ALA A 60 -2.77 -13.05 -13.88
N GLU A 61 -1.59 -12.78 -13.30
CA GLU A 61 -1.26 -13.17 -11.93
C GLU A 61 -2.17 -12.46 -10.91
N ARG A 62 -2.46 -11.17 -11.12
CA ARG A 62 -3.44 -10.46 -10.29
C ARG A 62 -4.79 -11.15 -10.29
N SER A 63 -5.28 -11.53 -11.46
CA SER A 63 -6.55 -12.26 -11.56
C SER A 63 -6.51 -13.61 -10.85
N THR A 64 -5.38 -14.33 -10.88
CA THR A 64 -5.21 -15.62 -10.20
C THR A 64 -5.36 -15.46 -8.68
N VAL A 65 -4.76 -14.41 -8.08
CA VAL A 65 -4.86 -14.15 -6.64
C VAL A 65 -6.12 -13.37 -6.24
N GLY A 66 -7.05 -13.16 -7.16
CA GLY A 66 -8.35 -12.54 -6.91
C GLY A 66 -8.31 -11.01 -6.86
N LEU A 67 -7.29 -10.38 -7.45
CA LEU A 67 -7.22 -8.92 -7.58
C LEU A 67 -7.93 -8.48 -8.86
N THR A 68 -8.94 -7.65 -8.70
CA THR A 68 -9.72 -7.01 -9.79
C THR A 68 -9.54 -5.51 -9.82
N SER A 69 -9.11 -4.93 -8.70
CA SER A 69 -8.83 -3.51 -8.57
C SER A 69 -7.53 -3.09 -9.28
N VAL A 70 -7.41 -1.80 -9.56
CA VAL A 70 -6.19 -1.20 -10.07
C VAL A 70 -5.24 -0.93 -8.90
N GLY A 71 -3.95 -1.28 -9.07
CA GLY A 71 -2.94 -0.99 -8.06
C GLY A 71 -2.66 0.51 -7.95
N GLU A 72 -2.60 1.01 -6.74
CA GLU A 72 -2.32 2.41 -6.42
C GLU A 72 -0.88 2.54 -5.92
N PRO A 73 -0.01 3.28 -6.62
CA PRO A 73 1.35 3.52 -6.17
C PRO A 73 1.34 4.46 -4.96
N LYS A 74 2.12 4.10 -3.94
CA LYS A 74 2.30 4.87 -2.69
C LYS A 74 3.77 4.86 -2.28
N ALA A 75 4.14 5.78 -1.39
CA ALA A 75 5.41 5.75 -0.67
C ALA A 75 5.13 5.58 0.83
N ILE A 76 5.79 4.61 1.46
CA ILE A 76 5.70 4.34 2.89
C ILE A 76 7.12 4.34 3.47
N GLY A 77 7.49 5.43 4.12
CA GLY A 77 8.88 5.64 4.55
C GLY A 77 9.84 5.67 3.36
N SER A 78 10.83 4.77 3.35
CA SER A 78 11.77 4.57 2.24
C SER A 78 11.26 3.63 1.16
N ALA A 79 10.18 2.89 1.43
CA ALA A 79 9.66 1.89 0.51
C ALA A 79 8.71 2.50 -0.53
N ARG A 80 8.82 2.02 -1.76
CA ARG A 80 7.81 2.20 -2.81
C ARG A 80 6.82 1.05 -2.68
N THR A 81 5.53 1.37 -2.70
CA THR A 81 4.46 0.41 -2.46
C THR A 81 3.42 0.47 -3.57
N CYS A 82 2.88 -0.66 -3.95
CA CYS A 82 1.64 -0.75 -4.71
C CYS A 82 0.57 -1.39 -3.84
N ASP A 83 -0.59 -0.77 -3.78
CA ASP A 83 -1.69 -1.15 -2.89
C ASP A 83 -2.93 -1.50 -3.72
N TRP A 84 -3.56 -2.62 -3.42
CA TRP A 84 -4.81 -3.08 -4.02
C TRP A 84 -5.84 -3.31 -2.93
N THR A 85 -7.05 -2.83 -3.15
CA THR A 85 -8.17 -3.04 -2.23
C THR A 85 -9.30 -3.77 -2.96
N GLU A 86 -9.55 -5.02 -2.57
CA GLU A 86 -10.72 -5.78 -3.01
C GLU A 86 -11.84 -5.56 -2.02
N ALA A 87 -12.80 -4.71 -2.40
CA ALA A 87 -13.87 -4.26 -1.52
C ALA A 87 -14.64 -5.44 -0.89
N GLY A 88 -14.74 -5.43 0.43
CA GLY A 88 -15.46 -6.45 1.20
C GLY A 88 -14.72 -7.79 1.37
N THR A 89 -13.49 -7.92 0.86
CA THR A 89 -12.74 -9.18 0.92
C THR A 89 -11.35 -9.00 1.58
N PHE A 90 -10.42 -8.33 0.92
CA PHE A 90 -9.05 -8.16 1.44
C PHE A 90 -8.33 -6.95 0.83
N GLY A 91 -7.27 -6.52 1.48
CA GLY A 91 -6.24 -5.64 0.93
C GLY A 91 -4.94 -6.41 0.68
N LEU A 92 -4.22 -6.03 -0.37
CA LEU A 92 -2.86 -6.49 -0.66
C LEU A 92 -1.97 -5.27 -0.88
N ALA A 93 -0.80 -5.27 -0.25
CA ALA A 93 0.25 -4.31 -0.56
C ALA A 93 1.56 -5.03 -0.89
N ILE A 94 2.26 -4.58 -1.92
CA ILE A 94 3.62 -5.01 -2.23
C ILE A 94 4.52 -3.79 -2.09
N SER A 95 5.48 -3.87 -1.18
CA SER A 95 6.44 -2.81 -0.90
C SER A 95 7.85 -3.24 -1.27
N VAL A 96 8.60 -2.37 -1.94
CA VAL A 96 10.02 -2.56 -2.28
C VAL A 96 10.82 -1.50 -1.54
N ASP A 97 11.72 -1.93 -0.66
CA ASP A 97 12.69 -1.07 0.02
C ASP A 97 14.10 -1.41 -0.49
N GLU A 98 14.75 -0.46 -1.18
CA GLU A 98 16.09 -0.64 -1.75
C GLU A 98 17.20 -0.22 -0.78
N SER A 99 16.83 0.25 0.42
CA SER A 99 17.75 0.69 1.45
C SER A 99 17.81 -0.22 2.67
N LYS A 100 16.94 -1.25 2.73
CA LYS A 100 16.86 -2.19 3.83
C LYS A 100 16.79 -3.61 3.33
N GLY A 101 17.80 -4.41 3.65
CA GLY A 101 17.81 -5.84 3.41
C GLY A 101 16.92 -6.60 4.41
N LEU A 102 16.75 -7.88 4.18
CA LEU A 102 15.94 -8.74 5.05
C LEU A 102 16.43 -8.75 6.51
N ALA A 103 17.76 -8.64 6.72
CA ALA A 103 18.38 -8.61 8.04
C ALA A 103 18.08 -7.31 8.83
N ASP A 104 17.81 -6.21 8.13
CA ASP A 104 17.52 -4.91 8.75
C ASP A 104 16.06 -4.79 9.21
N LEU A 105 15.20 -5.69 8.72
CA LEU A 105 13.78 -5.65 9.04
C LEU A 105 13.55 -6.09 10.48
N ARG A 106 12.99 -5.19 11.26
CA ARG A 106 12.67 -5.46 12.66
C ARG A 106 11.31 -6.14 12.72
N THR A 107 11.33 -7.43 13.01
CA THR A 107 10.13 -8.22 13.24
C THR A 107 10.04 -8.61 14.72
N GLU A 108 8.83 -8.68 15.25
CA GLU A 108 8.63 -9.22 16.59
C GLU A 108 8.92 -10.73 16.61
N LYS A 109 9.80 -11.18 17.50
CA LYS A 109 10.25 -12.57 17.57
C LYS A 109 9.11 -13.59 17.75
N ARG A 110 7.98 -13.16 18.31
CA ARG A 110 6.83 -14.06 18.55
C ARG A 110 5.97 -14.29 17.30
N SER A 111 5.94 -13.35 16.38
CA SER A 111 5.11 -13.40 15.18
C SER A 111 5.90 -13.69 13.91
N ALA A 112 7.23 -13.55 13.94
CA ALA A 112 8.10 -13.81 12.81
C ALA A 112 8.64 -15.25 12.83
N ARG A 113 8.61 -15.91 11.66
CA ARG A 113 9.29 -17.18 11.44
C ARG A 113 10.06 -17.17 10.12
N GLN A 114 11.18 -17.85 10.08
CA GLN A 114 11.90 -18.06 8.82
C GLN A 114 11.11 -19.00 7.91
N ILE A 115 11.13 -18.67 6.63
CA ILE A 115 10.51 -19.44 5.55
C ILE A 115 11.47 -19.51 4.36
N GLU A 116 11.13 -20.35 3.39
CA GLU A 116 11.76 -20.39 2.08
C GLU A 116 10.67 -20.33 1.02
N VAL A 117 10.85 -19.49 0.02
CA VAL A 117 9.94 -19.31 -1.13
C VAL A 117 10.79 -19.43 -2.38
N GLY A 118 10.55 -20.45 -3.22
CA GLY A 118 11.29 -20.64 -4.46
C GLY A 118 12.81 -20.85 -4.29
N GLY A 119 13.26 -21.22 -3.08
CA GLY A 119 14.69 -21.32 -2.74
C GLY A 119 15.27 -20.04 -2.14
N ARG A 120 14.49 -18.97 -2.01
CA ARG A 120 14.89 -17.69 -1.41
C ARG A 120 14.51 -17.64 0.06
N GLU A 121 15.47 -17.24 0.91
CA GLU A 121 15.19 -16.99 2.33
C GLU A 121 14.20 -15.84 2.51
N GLY A 122 13.29 -16.00 3.45
CA GLY A 122 12.29 -15.00 3.80
C GLY A 122 11.82 -15.11 5.24
N LEU A 123 10.98 -14.18 5.62
CA LEU A 123 10.28 -14.16 6.90
C LEU A 123 8.78 -14.14 6.67
N LYS A 124 8.04 -14.87 7.49
CA LYS A 124 6.59 -14.74 7.60
C LYS A 124 6.24 -14.12 8.94
N VAL A 125 5.44 -13.07 8.92
CA VAL A 125 4.95 -12.36 10.10
C VAL A 125 3.44 -12.52 10.19
N ALA A 126 2.97 -13.17 11.24
CA ALA A 126 1.56 -13.37 11.50
C ALA A 126 1.34 -13.70 12.98
N ASP A 127 0.25 -13.26 13.56
CA ASP A 127 -0.17 -13.66 14.90
C ASP A 127 -1.40 -14.59 14.82
N ALA A 128 -1.13 -15.89 14.74
CA ALA A 128 -2.18 -16.90 14.67
C ALA A 128 -3.07 -16.96 15.93
N LYS A 129 -2.62 -16.39 17.06
CA LYS A 129 -3.44 -16.35 18.29
C LYS A 129 -4.38 -15.15 18.33
N ALA A 130 -3.92 -14.02 17.80
CA ALA A 130 -4.77 -12.84 17.64
C ALA A 130 -5.84 -13.07 16.57
N ASP A 131 -5.53 -13.89 15.56
CA ASP A 131 -6.38 -14.15 14.39
C ASP A 131 -6.94 -12.86 13.79
N ASP A 132 -6.07 -11.84 13.68
CA ASP A 132 -6.43 -10.48 13.27
C ASP A 132 -6.64 -10.32 11.75
N GLY A 133 -6.55 -11.41 11.01
CA GLY A 133 -6.73 -11.42 9.56
C GLY A 133 -5.57 -10.82 8.78
N THR A 134 -4.39 -10.64 9.40
CA THR A 134 -3.21 -10.10 8.74
C THR A 134 -2.10 -11.13 8.56
N CYS A 135 -1.32 -11.01 7.50
CA CYS A 135 -0.12 -11.78 7.27
C CYS A 135 0.83 -11.02 6.35
N ALA A 136 2.12 -11.03 6.68
CA ALA A 136 3.15 -10.50 5.81
C ALA A 136 4.18 -11.58 5.46
N VAL A 137 4.65 -11.56 4.20
CA VAL A 137 5.81 -12.30 3.73
C VAL A 137 6.87 -11.30 3.28
N LEU A 138 8.08 -11.47 3.80
CA LEU A 138 9.22 -10.62 3.51
C LEU A 138 10.30 -11.44 2.81
N LEU A 139 10.78 -10.98 1.67
CA LEU A 139 11.81 -11.64 0.85
C LEU A 139 13.02 -10.73 0.69
N GLY A 140 14.21 -11.29 0.72
CA GLY A 140 15.42 -10.56 0.34
C GLY A 140 15.44 -10.29 -1.17
N ALA A 141 15.78 -9.07 -1.56
CA ALA A 141 15.95 -8.67 -2.96
C ALA A 141 17.40 -8.17 -3.21
N GLY A 142 18.35 -8.75 -2.50
CA GLY A 142 19.75 -8.36 -2.45
C GLY A 142 20.21 -8.11 -1.01
N GLU A 143 21.46 -7.68 -0.85
CA GLU A 143 22.05 -7.45 0.49
C GLU A 143 21.36 -6.30 1.25
N SER A 144 20.99 -5.23 0.54
CA SER A 144 20.40 -4.02 1.11
C SER A 144 19.00 -3.73 0.59
N ALA A 145 18.33 -4.73 0.00
CA ALA A 145 16.99 -4.56 -0.54
C ALA A 145 16.06 -5.69 -0.09
N SER A 146 14.79 -5.36 0.04
CA SER A 146 13.75 -6.31 0.42
C SER A 146 12.42 -6.00 -0.27
N VAL A 147 11.61 -7.05 -0.38
CA VAL A 147 10.22 -6.96 -0.81
C VAL A 147 9.34 -7.48 0.31
N GLN A 148 8.33 -6.71 0.67
CA GLN A 148 7.33 -7.09 1.65
C GLN A 148 5.97 -7.20 0.98
N ILE A 149 5.26 -8.29 1.26
CA ILE A 149 3.93 -8.59 0.76
C ILE A 149 3.02 -8.65 1.97
N ASP A 150 2.11 -7.70 2.09
CA ASP A 150 1.15 -7.60 3.18
C ASP A 150 -0.24 -7.95 2.69
N VAL A 151 -0.93 -8.82 3.40
CA VAL A 151 -2.33 -9.15 3.18
C VAL A 151 -3.13 -8.86 4.43
N SER A 152 -4.28 -8.23 4.27
CA SER A 152 -5.22 -7.97 5.37
C SER A 152 -6.65 -8.29 4.93
N ASN A 153 -7.35 -9.12 5.67
CA ASN A 153 -8.78 -9.40 5.46
C ASN A 153 -9.63 -8.25 6.00
N THR A 154 -10.68 -7.87 5.26
CA THR A 154 -11.56 -6.76 5.67
C THR A 154 -12.37 -7.05 6.93
N THR A 155 -12.49 -8.32 7.32
CA THR A 155 -13.18 -8.75 8.55
C THR A 155 -12.28 -8.69 9.79
N PHE A 156 -10.97 -8.40 9.62
CA PHE A 156 -9.96 -8.44 10.68
C PHE A 156 -9.94 -9.78 11.43
N THR A 157 -10.19 -10.87 10.73
CA THR A 157 -10.11 -12.26 11.20
C THR A 157 -9.65 -13.16 10.07
N GLY A 158 -9.28 -14.41 10.40
CA GLY A 158 -8.86 -15.40 9.40
C GLY A 158 -7.41 -15.22 8.94
N THR A 159 -6.49 -15.06 9.90
CA THR A 159 -5.05 -14.95 9.63
C THR A 159 -4.51 -16.09 8.77
N GLU A 160 -5.04 -17.33 8.90
CA GLU A 160 -4.64 -18.45 8.04
C GLU A 160 -4.93 -18.16 6.56
N ALA A 161 -6.13 -17.65 6.25
CA ALA A 161 -6.51 -17.31 4.89
C ALA A 161 -5.68 -16.13 4.33
N ALA A 162 -5.37 -15.13 5.16
CA ALA A 162 -4.47 -14.04 4.79
C ALA A 162 -3.07 -14.57 4.49
N CYS A 163 -2.54 -15.49 5.29
CA CYS A 163 -1.24 -16.11 5.08
C CYS A 163 -1.21 -16.98 3.81
N ALA A 164 -2.25 -17.76 3.53
CA ALA A 164 -2.33 -18.56 2.31
C ALA A 164 -2.21 -17.66 1.07
N ARG A 165 -2.90 -16.52 1.06
CA ARG A 165 -2.82 -15.56 -0.04
C ARG A 165 -1.45 -14.87 -0.10
N ALA A 166 -0.87 -14.50 1.03
CA ALA A 166 0.47 -13.91 1.06
C ALA A 166 1.53 -14.87 0.52
N ASP A 167 1.43 -16.17 0.83
CA ASP A 167 2.31 -17.20 0.30
C ASP A 167 2.16 -17.37 -1.22
N GLU A 168 0.93 -17.37 -1.73
CA GLU A 168 0.65 -17.47 -3.16
C GLU A 168 1.26 -16.27 -3.90
N VAL A 169 1.03 -15.06 -3.42
CA VAL A 169 1.62 -13.84 -4.00
C VAL A 169 3.15 -13.88 -3.94
N ALA A 170 3.72 -14.30 -2.82
CA ALA A 170 5.17 -14.42 -2.66
C ALA A 170 5.78 -15.38 -3.70
N GLY A 171 5.12 -16.51 -3.97
CA GLY A 171 5.54 -17.46 -5.00
C GLY A 171 5.51 -16.88 -6.42
N LEU A 172 4.60 -15.93 -6.71
CA LEU A 172 4.53 -15.25 -8.00
C LEU A 172 5.57 -14.12 -8.13
N VAL A 173 5.91 -13.49 -7.02
CA VAL A 173 6.86 -12.36 -6.97
C VAL A 173 8.31 -12.84 -6.94
N GLU A 174 8.62 -13.90 -6.18
CA GLU A 174 9.97 -14.39 -5.95
C GLU A 174 10.80 -14.59 -7.23
N PRO A 175 10.30 -15.22 -8.31
CA PRO A 175 11.10 -15.44 -9.53
C PRO A 175 11.51 -14.16 -10.28
N LYS A 176 10.94 -13.02 -9.91
CA LYS A 176 11.20 -11.71 -10.53
C LYS A 176 12.20 -10.87 -9.75
N LEU A 177 12.59 -11.36 -8.56
CA LEU A 177 13.57 -10.70 -7.72
C LEU A 177 15.00 -11.05 -8.17
N PRO A 178 15.96 -10.12 -8.07
CA PRO A 178 17.36 -10.34 -8.43
C PRO A 178 18.04 -11.41 -7.57
#